data_f3af9603c7f38ecede859fc25bbf41bf
#
_entry.id   f3af9603c7f38ecede859fc25bbf41bf
#
_cell.length_a   1.000
_cell.length_b   1.000
_cell.length_c   1.000
_cell.angle_alpha   90.00
_cell.angle_beta   90.00
_cell.angle_gamma   90.00
#
_symmetry.space_group_name_H-M   'P 1'
#
loop_
_entity.id
_entity.type
_entity.pdbx_description
1 polymer ?
#
loop_
_entity_poly.entity_id
_entity_poly.type
_entity_poly.pdbx_seq_one_letter_code
_entity_poly.pdbx_strand_id
1 'polypeptide(L)'
;GGIIFAHEAILRHFSFKAIAPIAVSSVVSSTLANYFFPSGILFQNTSSEISLLPSVSLSLILGPMCAVIAVLFMRSLLALQKYSNKINSSELIRILYAAFSVGIIGGFIPEVLGLGGETIVGIIESSYTLSFLIYILILKLLVTVICLSMGFFGGVFSPALVLGAALGGILTYVGSTFGITNL
;
A
#
# COMPACT_ATOMS: atom_id res chain seq x y z
N GLY A 1 6.17 8.21 11.33
CA GLY A 1 5.76 6.87 10.83
C GLY A 1 6.73 5.79 11.29
N GLY A 2 8.04 5.88 10.98
CA GLY A 2 9.01 4.81 11.25
C GLY A 2 9.10 4.37 12.71
N ILE A 3 8.98 5.28 13.67
CA ILE A 3 9.03 4.95 15.11
C ILE A 3 7.82 4.06 15.49
N ILE A 4 6.64 4.45 15.07
CA ILE A 4 5.39 3.71 15.37
C ILE A 4 5.44 2.34 14.70
N PHE A 5 5.83 2.29 13.43
CA PHE A 5 5.98 1.03 12.70
C PHE A 5 6.98 0.07 13.35
N ALA A 6 8.12 0.59 13.81
CA ALA A 6 9.12 -0.24 14.49
C ALA A 6 8.58 -0.84 15.80
N HIS A 7 7.79 -0.10 16.57
CA HIS A 7 7.20 -0.59 17.81
C HIS A 7 6.07 -1.59 17.56
N GLU A 8 5.20 -1.31 16.60
CA GLU A 8 4.02 -2.12 16.33
C GLU A 8 4.33 -3.39 15.54
N ALA A 9 5.11 -3.27 14.45
CA ALA A 9 5.36 -4.36 13.53
C ALA A 9 6.59 -5.20 13.90
N ILE A 10 7.66 -4.56 14.40
CA ILE A 10 8.94 -5.25 14.65
C ILE A 10 9.04 -5.68 16.11
N LEU A 11 8.93 -4.73 17.03
CA LEU A 11 9.12 -5.01 18.47
C LEU A 11 7.90 -5.66 19.11
N ARG A 12 6.70 -5.43 18.58
CA ARG A 12 5.41 -5.89 19.12
C ARG A 12 5.15 -5.53 20.58
N HIS A 13 5.92 -4.60 21.13
CA HIS A 13 5.75 -4.01 22.44
C HIS A 13 6.30 -2.60 22.46
N PHE A 14 5.75 -1.75 23.33
CA PHE A 14 6.19 -0.37 23.44
C PHE A 14 7.44 -0.30 24.34
N SER A 15 8.55 0.21 23.78
CA SER A 15 9.81 0.38 24.50
C SER A 15 10.35 1.79 24.35
N PHE A 16 10.33 2.56 25.42
CA PHE A 16 10.91 3.92 25.44
C PHE A 16 12.40 3.93 25.08
N LYS A 17 13.14 2.88 25.43
CA LYS A 17 14.58 2.77 25.11
C LYS A 17 14.87 2.67 23.63
N ALA A 18 13.92 2.15 22.83
CA ALA A 18 14.07 2.00 21.38
C ALA A 18 13.68 3.29 20.60
N ILE A 19 12.91 4.19 21.21
CA ILE A 19 12.44 5.41 20.52
C ILE A 19 13.61 6.29 20.07
N ALA A 20 14.55 6.58 20.97
CA ALA A 20 15.64 7.48 20.67
C ALA A 20 16.54 7.01 19.52
N PRO A 21 17.08 5.76 19.54
CA PRO A 21 17.91 5.29 18.44
C PRO A 21 17.16 5.19 17.11
N ILE A 22 15.88 4.79 17.12
CA ILE A 22 15.06 4.73 15.90
C ILE A 22 14.79 6.13 15.36
N ALA A 23 14.50 7.12 16.23
CA ALA A 23 14.28 8.50 15.80
C ALA A 23 15.54 9.09 15.18
N VAL A 24 16.71 8.94 15.84
CA VAL A 24 18.00 9.42 15.32
C VAL A 24 18.31 8.76 13.97
N SER A 25 18.19 7.44 13.88
CA SER A 25 18.43 6.70 12.63
C SER A 25 17.51 7.18 11.50
N SER A 26 16.24 7.41 11.79
CA SER A 26 15.25 7.89 10.81
C SER A 26 15.60 9.31 10.30
N VAL A 27 15.99 10.22 11.20
CA VAL A 27 16.38 11.58 10.83
C VAL A 27 17.67 11.58 10.01
N VAL A 28 18.70 10.84 10.45
CA VAL A 28 19.98 10.75 9.73
C VAL A 28 19.77 10.13 8.35
N SER A 29 19.00 9.04 8.25
CA SER A 29 18.70 8.40 6.98
C SER A 29 17.94 9.33 6.03
N SER A 30 16.94 10.06 6.52
CA SER A 30 16.19 11.03 5.70
C SER A 30 17.08 12.18 5.23
N THR A 31 17.94 12.70 6.09
CA THR A 31 18.88 13.79 5.74
C THR A 31 19.89 13.35 4.68
N LEU A 32 20.47 12.16 4.85
CA LEU A 32 21.40 11.60 3.87
C LEU A 32 20.71 11.30 2.55
N ALA A 33 19.51 10.71 2.58
CA ALA A 33 18.74 10.44 1.37
C ALA A 33 18.45 11.73 0.60
N ASN A 34 18.01 12.79 1.26
CA ASN A 34 17.76 14.08 0.63
C ASN A 34 19.04 14.76 0.10
N TYR A 35 20.18 14.53 0.75
CA TYR A 35 21.46 15.07 0.30
C TYR A 35 21.96 14.37 -0.96
N PHE A 36 21.91 13.04 -1.01
CA PHE A 36 22.40 12.26 -2.14
C PHE A 36 21.38 12.11 -3.28
N PHE A 37 20.10 12.16 -2.97
CA PHE A 37 18.99 11.98 -3.92
C PHE A 37 17.95 13.09 -3.77
N PRO A 38 18.28 14.36 -4.12
CA PRO A 38 17.39 15.51 -3.93
C PRO A 38 16.07 15.40 -4.72
N SER A 39 16.03 14.61 -5.77
CA SER A 39 14.82 14.31 -6.58
C SER A 39 14.00 13.14 -6.06
N GLY A 40 14.41 12.52 -4.96
CA GLY A 40 13.80 11.31 -4.40
C GLY A 40 12.60 11.56 -3.47
N ILE A 41 12.03 12.76 -3.44
CA ILE A 41 10.78 13.00 -2.70
C ILE A 41 9.66 12.32 -3.47
N LEU A 42 9.29 11.12 -3.01
CA LEU A 42 8.23 10.30 -3.62
C LEU A 42 6.87 11.02 -3.66
N PHE A 43 6.63 11.96 -2.76
CA PHE A 43 5.39 12.72 -2.69
C PHE A 43 5.74 14.21 -2.63
N GLN A 44 5.77 14.87 -3.77
CA GLN A 44 5.81 16.34 -3.77
C GLN A 44 4.48 16.84 -3.27
N ASN A 45 4.51 17.71 -2.27
CA ASN A 45 3.32 18.41 -1.81
C ASN A 45 2.76 19.23 -2.97
N THR A 46 1.74 18.72 -3.61
CA THR A 46 0.81 19.57 -4.32
C THR A 46 0.06 20.34 -3.23
N SER A 47 0.55 21.54 -2.94
CA SER A 47 -0.05 22.46 -1.97
C SER A 47 -1.36 23.03 -2.56
N SER A 48 -2.38 22.20 -2.64
CA SER A 48 -3.74 22.66 -2.71
C SER A 48 -4.18 22.98 -1.28
N GLU A 49 -4.68 24.19 -1.04
CA GLU A 49 -5.28 24.58 0.22
C GLU A 49 -6.50 23.67 0.44
N ILE A 50 -6.29 22.61 1.19
CA ILE A 50 -7.37 21.66 1.50
C ILE A 50 -8.23 22.30 2.59
N SER A 51 -9.47 22.65 2.25
CA SER A 51 -10.41 23.14 3.25
C SER A 51 -10.74 22.04 4.26
N LEU A 52 -10.72 22.38 5.57
CA LEU A 52 -10.85 21.40 6.66
C LEU A 52 -12.17 20.61 6.61
N LEU A 53 -13.27 21.26 6.28
CA LEU A 53 -14.60 20.65 6.29
C LEU A 53 -14.77 19.49 5.27
N PRO A 54 -14.44 19.66 3.99
CA PRO A 54 -14.48 18.56 3.02
C PRO A 54 -13.54 17.41 3.38
N SER A 55 -12.35 17.73 3.91
CA SER A 55 -11.35 16.71 4.28
C SER A 55 -11.83 15.81 5.42
N VAL A 56 -12.49 16.38 6.44
CA VAL A 56 -13.06 15.61 7.55
C VAL A 56 -14.19 14.71 7.07
N SER A 57 -15.10 15.22 6.24
CA SER A 57 -16.21 14.41 5.73
C SER A 57 -15.73 13.26 4.84
N LEU A 58 -14.72 13.51 4.01
CA LEU A 58 -14.12 12.48 3.17
C LEU A 58 -13.42 11.39 4.01
N SER A 59 -12.68 11.81 5.03
CA SER A 59 -11.99 10.88 5.93
C SER A 59 -12.96 9.97 6.69
N LEU A 60 -14.16 10.47 7.01
CA LEU A 60 -15.22 9.72 7.69
C LEU A 60 -15.77 8.58 6.82
N ILE A 61 -15.74 8.73 5.50
CA ILE A 61 -16.13 7.69 4.53
C ILE A 61 -14.93 6.78 4.22
N LEU A 62 -13.74 7.37 4.00
CA LEU A 62 -12.55 6.64 3.63
C LEU A 62 -12.11 5.66 4.72
N GLY A 63 -12.19 6.05 6.00
CA GLY A 63 -11.80 5.21 7.13
C GLY A 63 -12.49 3.84 7.14
N PRO A 64 -13.84 3.77 7.17
CA PRO A 64 -14.56 2.52 7.08
C PRO A 64 -14.25 1.70 5.82
N MET A 65 -14.10 2.34 4.66
CA MET A 65 -13.73 1.66 3.41
C MET A 65 -12.35 1.01 3.51
N CYS A 66 -11.37 1.73 4.04
CA CYS A 66 -10.04 1.18 4.31
C CYS A 66 -10.11 0.01 5.30
N ALA A 67 -10.93 0.10 6.34
CA ALA A 67 -11.11 -0.98 7.30
C ALA A 67 -11.68 -2.25 6.64
N VAL A 68 -12.65 -2.12 5.74
CA VAL A 68 -13.20 -3.26 4.98
C VAL A 68 -12.12 -3.90 4.12
N ILE A 69 -11.34 -3.11 3.38
CA ILE A 69 -10.24 -3.63 2.55
C ILE A 69 -9.15 -4.29 3.41
N ALA A 70 -8.81 -3.72 4.56
CA ALA A 70 -7.84 -4.29 5.48
C ALA A 70 -8.31 -5.67 6.02
N VAL A 71 -9.59 -5.79 6.39
CA VAL A 71 -10.19 -7.06 6.83
C VAL A 71 -10.21 -8.08 5.70
N LEU A 72 -10.58 -7.67 4.48
CA LEU A 72 -10.55 -8.53 3.30
C LEU A 72 -9.13 -9.02 3.01
N PHE A 73 -8.15 -8.13 3.03
CA PHE A 73 -6.75 -8.47 2.84
C PHE A 73 -6.27 -9.50 3.87
N MET A 74 -6.51 -9.24 5.15
CA MET A 74 -6.08 -10.12 6.24
C MET A 74 -6.77 -11.50 6.16
N ARG A 75 -8.08 -11.53 5.93
CA ARG A 75 -8.83 -12.79 5.79
C ARG A 75 -8.38 -13.60 4.58
N SER A 76 -8.18 -12.95 3.44
CA SER A 76 -7.69 -13.59 2.23
C SER A 76 -6.29 -14.16 2.41
N LEU A 77 -5.40 -13.42 3.08
CA LEU A 77 -4.05 -13.86 3.40
C LEU A 77 -4.06 -15.12 4.27
N LEU A 78 -4.80 -15.08 5.38
CA LEU A 78 -4.90 -16.21 6.31
C LEU A 78 -5.57 -17.44 5.65
N ALA A 79 -6.61 -17.23 4.87
CA ALA A 79 -7.31 -18.31 4.17
C ALA A 79 -6.38 -18.99 3.14
N LEU A 80 -5.69 -18.20 2.32
CA LEU A 80 -4.79 -18.74 1.30
C LEU A 80 -3.54 -19.37 1.91
N GLN A 81 -3.01 -18.82 3.01
CA GLN A 81 -1.91 -19.41 3.76
C GLN A 81 -2.30 -20.78 4.36
N LYS A 82 -3.51 -20.88 4.93
CA LYS A 82 -4.04 -22.15 5.44
C LYS A 82 -4.22 -23.18 4.31
N TYR A 83 -4.65 -22.73 3.14
CA TYR A 83 -4.78 -23.58 1.95
C TYR A 83 -3.42 -24.02 1.43
N SER A 84 -2.48 -23.09 1.29
CA SER A 84 -1.10 -23.35 0.86
C SER A 84 -0.40 -24.39 1.74
N ASN A 85 -0.60 -24.33 3.06
CA ASN A 85 -0.01 -25.28 4.01
C ASN A 85 -0.63 -26.70 3.94
N LYS A 86 -1.83 -26.84 3.35
CA LYS A 86 -2.46 -28.15 3.14
C LYS A 86 -1.96 -28.84 1.86
N ILE A 87 -1.42 -28.09 0.92
CA ILE A 87 -0.87 -28.65 -0.32
C ILE A 87 0.45 -29.32 0.04
N ASN A 88 0.52 -30.64 -0.12
CA ASN A 88 1.70 -31.46 0.17
C ASN A 88 2.76 -31.33 -0.94
N SER A 89 3.07 -30.10 -1.35
CA SER A 89 4.11 -29.78 -2.34
C SER A 89 5.27 -29.10 -1.67
N SER A 90 6.47 -29.25 -2.25
CA SER A 90 7.67 -28.56 -1.75
C SER A 90 7.48 -27.04 -1.79
N GLU A 91 8.11 -26.34 -0.87
CA GLU A 91 8.10 -24.89 -0.78
C GLU A 91 8.48 -24.21 -2.11
N LEU A 92 9.48 -24.75 -2.79
CA LEU A 92 9.92 -24.31 -4.11
C LEU A 92 8.79 -24.34 -5.16
N ILE A 93 7.98 -25.40 -5.17
CA ILE A 93 6.87 -25.51 -6.13
C ILE A 93 5.83 -24.44 -5.86
N ARG A 94 5.49 -24.18 -4.60
CA ARG A 94 4.54 -23.11 -4.22
C ARG A 94 5.03 -21.74 -4.65
N ILE A 95 6.31 -21.44 -4.41
CA ILE A 95 6.96 -20.19 -4.82
C ILE A 95 6.94 -20.05 -6.35
N LEU A 96 7.24 -21.12 -7.10
CA LEU A 96 7.19 -21.09 -8.57
C LEU A 96 5.78 -20.81 -9.10
N TYR A 97 4.75 -21.42 -8.52
CA TYR A 97 3.36 -21.11 -8.89
C TYR A 97 3.00 -19.64 -8.62
N ALA A 98 3.40 -19.10 -7.49
CA ALA A 98 3.18 -17.69 -7.18
C ALA A 98 3.94 -16.79 -8.16
N ALA A 99 5.23 -17.07 -8.41
CA ALA A 99 6.05 -16.30 -9.35
C ALA A 99 5.44 -16.29 -10.76
N PHE A 100 4.98 -17.44 -11.23
CA PHE A 100 4.34 -17.57 -12.55
C PHE A 100 3.02 -16.79 -12.62
N SER A 101 2.16 -16.94 -11.60
CA SER A 101 0.88 -16.21 -11.53
C SER A 101 1.08 -14.70 -11.49
N VAL A 102 2.02 -14.22 -10.67
CA VAL A 102 2.35 -12.80 -10.54
C VAL A 102 3.03 -12.28 -11.79
N GLY A 103 3.90 -13.07 -12.43
CA GLY A 103 4.54 -12.73 -13.69
C GLY A 103 3.54 -12.52 -14.82
N ILE A 104 2.51 -13.38 -14.92
CA ILE A 104 1.43 -13.21 -15.90
C ILE A 104 0.67 -11.91 -15.63
N ILE A 105 0.21 -11.69 -14.39
CA ILE A 105 -0.56 -10.49 -14.04
C ILE A 105 0.28 -9.23 -14.31
N GLY A 106 1.53 -9.22 -13.87
CA GLY A 106 2.43 -8.08 -14.06
C GLY A 106 2.86 -7.84 -15.50
N GLY A 107 2.81 -8.87 -16.36
CA GLY A 107 3.03 -8.72 -17.79
C GLY A 107 1.92 -7.94 -18.50
N PHE A 108 0.69 -8.00 -17.97
CA PHE A 108 -0.45 -7.23 -18.49
C PHE A 108 -0.60 -5.86 -17.81
N ILE A 109 -0.31 -5.79 -16.51
CA ILE A 109 -0.48 -4.57 -15.70
C ILE A 109 0.74 -4.40 -14.80
N PRO A 110 1.84 -3.81 -15.32
CA PRO A 110 3.08 -3.66 -14.59
C PRO A 110 2.97 -2.77 -13.34
N GLU A 111 1.99 -1.87 -13.28
CA GLU A 111 1.72 -0.98 -12.13
C GLU A 111 1.37 -1.75 -10.84
N VAL A 112 0.94 -2.99 -10.97
CA VAL A 112 0.65 -3.86 -9.82
C VAL A 112 1.93 -4.42 -9.19
N LEU A 113 3.03 -4.47 -9.93
CA LEU A 113 4.31 -4.99 -9.45
C LEU A 113 5.06 -3.99 -8.57
N GLY A 114 6.10 -4.48 -7.92
CA GLY A 114 7.03 -3.67 -7.13
C GLY A 114 6.39 -2.95 -5.94
N LEU A 115 7.06 -1.89 -5.49
CA LEU A 115 6.65 -1.09 -4.33
C LEU A 115 5.45 -0.18 -4.60
N GLY A 116 5.16 0.13 -5.88
CA GLY A 116 4.02 0.94 -6.28
C GLY A 116 4.18 2.45 -6.02
N GLY A 117 5.40 2.94 -5.85
CA GLY A 117 5.66 4.37 -5.65
C GLY A 117 5.18 5.20 -6.83
N GLU A 118 5.54 4.80 -8.05
CA GLU A 118 5.10 5.45 -9.30
C GLU A 118 3.58 5.39 -9.46
N THR A 119 2.98 4.24 -9.10
CA THR A 119 1.52 4.07 -9.13
C THR A 119 0.83 5.05 -8.18
N ILE A 120 1.36 5.26 -6.97
CA ILE A 120 0.81 6.23 -6.01
C ILE A 120 0.94 7.65 -6.56
N VAL A 121 2.08 8.02 -7.14
CA VAL A 121 2.26 9.33 -7.78
C VAL A 121 1.25 9.53 -8.89
N GLY A 122 1.09 8.56 -9.79
CA GLY A 122 0.11 8.62 -10.87
C GLY A 122 -1.34 8.74 -10.37
N ILE A 123 -1.67 8.14 -9.22
CA ILE A 123 -2.98 8.28 -8.58
C ILE A 123 -3.17 9.73 -8.07
N ILE A 124 -2.17 10.28 -7.39
CA ILE A 124 -2.19 11.67 -6.87
C ILE A 124 -2.34 12.68 -8.02
N GLU A 125 -1.64 12.45 -9.13
CA GLU A 125 -1.72 13.28 -10.34
C GLU A 125 -3.00 13.05 -11.16
N SER A 126 -3.91 12.21 -10.67
CA SER A 126 -5.18 11.86 -11.36
C SER A 126 -4.99 11.32 -12.78
N SER A 127 -3.86 10.64 -13.04
CA SER A 127 -3.50 10.10 -14.35
C SER A 127 -4.32 8.86 -14.72
N TYR A 128 -5.04 8.26 -13.78
CA TYR A 128 -5.75 6.98 -13.97
C TYR A 128 -7.27 7.14 -14.00
N THR A 129 -7.92 6.35 -14.85
CA THR A 129 -9.39 6.26 -14.91
C THR A 129 -9.94 5.47 -13.72
N LEU A 130 -11.22 5.70 -13.38
CA LEU A 130 -11.90 4.96 -12.30
C LEU A 130 -11.80 3.43 -12.46
N SER A 131 -12.02 2.93 -13.67
CA SER A 131 -11.92 1.49 -13.94
C SER A 131 -10.53 0.96 -13.64
N PHE A 132 -9.48 1.70 -14.00
CA PHE A 132 -8.11 1.30 -13.78
C PHE A 132 -7.73 1.32 -12.28
N LEU A 133 -8.22 2.30 -11.51
CA LEU A 133 -8.05 2.35 -10.06
C LEU A 133 -8.66 1.12 -9.37
N ILE A 134 -9.84 0.68 -9.82
CA ILE A 134 -10.49 -0.53 -9.31
C ILE A 134 -9.66 -1.78 -9.66
N TYR A 135 -9.11 -1.86 -10.88
CA TYR A 135 -8.21 -2.95 -11.27
C TYR A 135 -6.94 -2.98 -10.41
N ILE A 136 -6.29 -1.83 -10.21
CA ILE A 136 -5.11 -1.74 -9.33
C ILE A 136 -5.45 -2.21 -7.92
N LEU A 137 -6.57 -1.75 -7.35
CA LEU A 137 -7.00 -2.12 -6.01
C LEU A 137 -7.15 -3.65 -5.86
N ILE A 138 -7.90 -4.28 -6.77
CA ILE A 138 -8.17 -5.72 -6.72
C ILE A 138 -6.91 -6.53 -7.00
N LEU A 139 -6.18 -6.20 -8.07
CA LEU A 139 -5.02 -6.97 -8.49
C LEU A 139 -3.84 -6.82 -7.52
N LYS A 140 -3.60 -5.61 -6.97
CA LYS A 140 -2.57 -5.42 -5.95
C LYS A 140 -2.85 -6.24 -4.71
N LEU A 141 -4.11 -6.27 -4.26
CA LEU A 141 -4.52 -7.10 -3.14
C LEU A 141 -4.27 -8.58 -3.44
N LEU A 142 -4.74 -9.08 -4.58
CA LEU A 142 -4.59 -10.48 -4.98
C LEU A 142 -3.12 -10.89 -5.11
N VAL A 143 -2.32 -10.13 -5.84
CA VAL A 143 -0.89 -10.40 -6.05
C VAL A 143 -0.14 -10.44 -4.71
N THR A 144 -0.41 -9.49 -3.83
CA THR A 144 0.25 -9.46 -2.52
C THR A 144 -0.14 -10.66 -1.66
N VAL A 145 -1.43 -11.01 -1.65
CA VAL A 145 -1.94 -12.18 -0.91
C VAL A 145 -1.32 -13.46 -1.45
N ILE A 146 -1.24 -13.63 -2.78
CA ILE A 146 -0.61 -14.81 -3.40
C ILE A 146 0.87 -14.90 -3.02
N CYS A 147 1.64 -13.82 -3.18
CA CYS A 147 3.05 -13.80 -2.84
C CYS A 147 3.29 -14.22 -1.38
N LEU A 148 2.66 -13.52 -0.45
CA LEU A 148 2.90 -13.73 0.99
C LEU A 148 2.40 -15.11 1.46
N SER A 149 1.30 -15.59 0.93
CA SER A 149 0.74 -16.90 1.34
C SER A 149 1.51 -18.09 0.79
N MET A 150 2.22 -17.92 -0.32
CA MET A 150 2.99 -18.99 -0.97
C MET A 150 4.47 -19.04 -0.52
N GLY A 151 4.90 -18.12 0.37
CA GLY A 151 6.23 -18.16 0.98
C GLY A 151 7.21 -17.12 0.44
N PHE A 152 6.78 -16.14 -0.36
CA PHE A 152 7.63 -15.00 -0.68
C PHE A 152 7.88 -14.13 0.55
N PHE A 153 9.11 -13.75 0.75
CA PHE A 153 9.46 -12.72 1.73
C PHE A 153 9.06 -11.34 1.20
N GLY A 154 8.21 -10.64 1.92
CA GLY A 154 7.77 -9.31 1.54
C GLY A 154 7.06 -8.57 2.67
N GLY A 155 7.04 -7.25 2.55
CA GLY A 155 6.34 -6.37 3.48
C GLY A 155 4.90 -6.10 3.04
N VAL A 156 4.01 -5.92 3.99
CA VAL A 156 2.62 -5.51 3.74
C VAL A 156 2.44 -4.00 3.67
N PHE A 157 3.46 -3.23 4.11
CA PHE A 157 3.37 -1.77 4.23
C PHE A 157 3.18 -1.08 2.87
N SER A 158 4.05 -1.37 1.89
CA SER A 158 3.97 -0.76 0.57
C SER A 158 2.69 -1.12 -0.19
N PRO A 159 2.24 -2.39 -0.25
CA PRO A 159 0.93 -2.72 -0.80
C PRO A 159 -0.23 -2.01 -0.11
N ALA A 160 -0.19 -1.86 1.21
CA ALA A 160 -1.24 -1.16 1.95
C ALA A 160 -1.33 0.33 1.57
N LEU A 161 -0.18 0.99 1.32
CA LEU A 161 -0.17 2.37 0.81
C LEU A 161 -0.83 2.47 -0.57
N VAL A 162 -0.52 1.56 -1.49
CA VAL A 162 -1.14 1.54 -2.83
C VAL A 162 -2.64 1.31 -2.74
N LEU A 163 -3.09 0.37 -1.88
CA LEU A 163 -4.51 0.10 -1.67
C LEU A 163 -5.23 1.33 -1.10
N GLY A 164 -4.62 2.02 -0.13
CA GLY A 164 -5.14 3.27 0.43
C GLY A 164 -5.22 4.40 -0.59
N ALA A 165 -4.16 4.58 -1.38
CA ALA A 165 -4.13 5.58 -2.45
C ALA A 165 -5.20 5.29 -3.53
N ALA A 166 -5.35 4.03 -3.96
CA ALA A 166 -6.37 3.64 -4.92
C ALA A 166 -7.79 3.91 -4.41
N LEU A 167 -8.08 3.60 -3.13
CA LEU A 167 -9.36 3.94 -2.50
C LEU A 167 -9.59 5.46 -2.45
N GLY A 168 -8.57 6.23 -2.07
CA GLY A 168 -8.62 7.69 -2.09
C GLY A 168 -8.93 8.23 -3.49
N GLY A 169 -8.22 7.76 -4.50
CA GLY A 169 -8.44 8.13 -5.91
C GLY A 169 -9.86 7.78 -6.40
N ILE A 170 -10.39 6.61 -6.03
CA ILE A 170 -11.78 6.22 -6.35
C ILE A 170 -12.78 7.20 -5.72
N LEU A 171 -12.59 7.54 -4.44
CA LEU A 171 -13.46 8.47 -3.75
C LEU A 171 -13.40 9.88 -4.34
N THR A 172 -12.22 10.37 -4.68
CA THR A 172 -12.02 11.66 -5.34
C THR A 172 -12.74 11.67 -6.70
N TYR A 173 -12.61 10.60 -7.48
CA TYR A 173 -13.29 10.49 -8.77
C TYR A 173 -14.82 10.49 -8.62
N VAL A 174 -15.34 9.72 -7.67
CA VAL A 174 -16.77 9.68 -7.37
C VAL A 174 -17.24 11.03 -6.83
N GLY A 175 -16.49 11.67 -5.92
CA GLY A 175 -16.80 12.99 -5.38
C GLY A 175 -16.89 14.06 -6.46
N SER A 176 -15.99 14.06 -7.44
CA SER A 176 -16.03 15.00 -8.57
C SER A 176 -17.26 14.82 -9.43
N THR A 177 -17.76 13.59 -9.63
CA THR A 177 -19.03 13.36 -10.38
C THR A 177 -20.27 13.86 -9.65
N PHE A 178 -20.22 13.98 -8.32
CA PHE A 178 -21.30 14.56 -7.51
C PHE A 178 -21.15 16.07 -7.26
N GLY A 179 -20.22 16.73 -7.95
CA GLY A 179 -20.04 18.18 -7.88
C GLY A 179 -19.28 18.69 -6.66
N ILE A 180 -18.62 17.80 -5.91
CA ILE A 180 -17.71 18.17 -4.83
C ILE A 180 -16.33 18.45 -5.47
N THR A 181 -16.21 19.63 -6.09
CA THR A 181 -15.08 19.99 -6.97
C THR A 181 -13.79 20.44 -6.25
N ASN A 182 -13.74 20.41 -4.93
CA ASN A 182 -12.60 20.85 -4.12
C ASN A 182 -11.98 19.70 -3.28
N LEU A 183 -11.82 18.54 -3.89
CA LEU A 183 -11.17 17.37 -3.26
C LEU A 183 -9.77 17.17 -3.81
#